data_10176ecdc4eb0dea446607447e01538f
#
_entry.id   10176ecdc4eb0dea446607447e01538f
#
_cell.length_a   1.000
_cell.length_b   1.000
_cell.length_c   1.000
_cell.angle_alpha   90.00
_cell.angle_beta   90.00
_cell.angle_gamma   90.00
#
_symmetry.space_group_name_H-M   'P 1'
#
loop_
_entity.id
_entity.type
_entity.pdbx_description
1 polymer ?
#
loop_
_entity_poly.entity_id
_entity_poly.type
_entity_poly.pdbx_seq_one_letter_code
_entity_poly.pdbx_strand_id
1 'polypeptide(L)'
;MSKILVVDDEVQIRTLLSRMLELEGYEVGQAGECRTALKQLEFQSPDVVLCDVFLPDGNGVDLVASIKKTAPNVEIILLTAHGNIPDGVQAIKNGAFDYITKGDDNNKIIPLVSRAVEKARMNVRLEKLEKKVRQTYSFDSVLGDSKALKEAVSLAQKVSGTDVPVLLTGETGTGKEVFAQAIHYNSKRAGQSFVAVNCSSFSKELLESEMFGHKAGSFTGALKDKKGLFEEANNGTIFLDEIGEMAFELQAKLLRILETGEYIKIGDTKPTHVNVRIIAATNRNLPEEIAAGRFREDLFYRLSVFQIHLPPLRERAGDVRILAKAFVKDFSGRLARPVTEITPAFFEALEQQPWKGNIRELRNVIERSLIVCEGEGLDVADLPLDIQNAHYEQSDETSPGSFELSAMERRHIARVLEYTKGNKTEAARLLKIGLTTLYRKIEEYGI
;
A
#
# COMPACT_ATOMS: atom_id res chain seq x y z
N MET A 1 -20.44 4.32 -23.45
CA MET A 1 -20.86 3.26 -24.36
C MET A 1 -19.64 2.42 -24.69
N SER A 2 -19.78 1.11 -24.94
CA SER A 2 -18.69 0.28 -25.44
C SER A 2 -18.52 0.50 -26.92
N LYS A 3 -17.24 0.47 -27.34
CA LYS A 3 -16.85 0.65 -28.74
C LYS A 3 -16.47 -0.66 -29.38
N ILE A 4 -17.00 -0.92 -30.55
CA ILE A 4 -16.72 -2.14 -31.31
C ILE A 4 -16.20 -1.73 -32.68
N LEU A 5 -15.14 -2.38 -33.16
CA LEU A 5 -14.63 -2.22 -34.50
C LEU A 5 -15.01 -3.47 -35.34
N VAL A 6 -15.72 -3.26 -36.42
CA VAL A 6 -16.06 -4.31 -37.39
C VAL A 6 -15.10 -4.22 -38.57
N VAL A 7 -14.35 -5.29 -38.81
CA VAL A 7 -13.35 -5.40 -39.87
C VAL A 7 -13.76 -6.50 -40.85
N ASP A 8 -14.21 -6.13 -42.01
CA ASP A 8 -14.71 -7.04 -43.06
C ASP A 8 -14.59 -6.33 -44.42
N ASP A 9 -14.12 -6.99 -45.45
CA ASP A 9 -13.98 -6.39 -46.77
C ASP A 9 -15.32 -6.25 -47.49
N GLU A 10 -16.26 -7.16 -47.20
CA GLU A 10 -17.60 -7.13 -47.76
C GLU A 10 -18.44 -6.01 -47.11
N VAL A 11 -18.71 -4.94 -47.87
CA VAL A 11 -19.46 -3.75 -47.42
C VAL A 11 -20.85 -4.14 -46.87
N GLN A 12 -21.50 -5.10 -47.47
CA GLN A 12 -22.84 -5.52 -47.06
C GLN A 12 -22.82 -6.20 -45.69
N ILE A 13 -21.92 -7.12 -45.46
CA ILE A 13 -21.74 -7.81 -44.18
C ILE A 13 -21.33 -6.83 -43.08
N ARG A 14 -20.34 -5.99 -43.38
CA ARG A 14 -19.84 -4.96 -42.46
C ARG A 14 -20.98 -4.01 -42.02
N THR A 15 -21.81 -3.55 -42.97
CA THR A 15 -22.92 -2.67 -42.67
C THR A 15 -24.02 -3.37 -41.86
N LEU A 16 -24.35 -4.64 -42.18
CA LEU A 16 -25.32 -5.42 -41.43
C LEU A 16 -24.89 -5.64 -39.99
N LEU A 17 -23.66 -6.09 -39.76
CA LEU A 17 -23.09 -6.31 -38.43
C LEU A 17 -23.07 -5.03 -37.62
N SER A 18 -22.63 -3.93 -38.25
CA SER A 18 -22.59 -2.63 -37.58
C SER A 18 -23.99 -2.19 -37.13
N ARG A 19 -25.00 -2.32 -38.00
CA ARG A 19 -26.37 -1.94 -37.64
C ARG A 19 -26.96 -2.82 -36.55
N MET A 20 -26.69 -4.12 -36.56
CA MET A 20 -27.05 -5.03 -35.45
C MET A 20 -26.48 -4.59 -34.11
N LEU A 21 -25.23 -4.27 -34.09
CA LEU A 21 -24.51 -3.86 -32.86
C LEU A 21 -24.96 -2.46 -32.39
N GLU A 22 -25.20 -1.53 -33.30
CA GLU A 22 -25.75 -0.21 -32.99
C GLU A 22 -27.14 -0.30 -32.35
N LEU A 23 -28.00 -1.22 -32.81
CA LEU A 23 -29.30 -1.48 -32.19
C LEU A 23 -29.18 -2.00 -30.77
N GLU A 24 -28.11 -2.72 -30.41
CA GLU A 24 -27.79 -3.16 -29.05
C GLU A 24 -27.12 -2.06 -28.21
N GLY A 25 -26.96 -0.86 -28.73
CA GLY A 25 -26.43 0.31 -28.00
C GLY A 25 -24.91 0.41 -27.98
N TYR A 26 -24.19 -0.26 -28.89
CA TYR A 26 -22.75 -0.12 -29.05
C TYR A 26 -22.41 1.02 -30.01
N GLU A 27 -21.25 1.66 -29.80
CA GLU A 27 -20.65 2.60 -30.78
C GLU A 27 -19.78 1.77 -31.74
N VAL A 28 -20.10 1.81 -33.05
CA VAL A 28 -19.46 0.90 -34.00
C VAL A 28 -18.61 1.66 -35.01
N GLY A 29 -17.30 1.31 -35.05
CA GLY A 29 -16.39 1.69 -36.10
C GLY A 29 -16.34 0.63 -37.22
N GLN A 30 -15.96 1.02 -38.43
CA GLN A 30 -15.91 0.10 -39.57
C GLN A 30 -14.56 0.20 -40.29
N ALA A 31 -13.95 -0.94 -40.64
CA ALA A 31 -12.75 -1.00 -41.48
C ALA A 31 -12.90 -2.13 -42.52
N GLY A 32 -12.35 -1.92 -43.71
CA GLY A 32 -12.37 -2.93 -44.79
C GLY A 32 -11.05 -3.66 -44.99
N GLU A 33 -10.00 -3.28 -44.26
CA GLU A 33 -8.62 -3.74 -44.45
C GLU A 33 -7.87 -3.75 -43.12
N CYS A 34 -6.86 -4.62 -42.98
CA CYS A 34 -6.00 -4.70 -41.78
C CYS A 34 -5.36 -3.34 -41.44
N ARG A 35 -4.84 -2.63 -42.45
CA ARG A 35 -4.18 -1.30 -42.25
C ARG A 35 -5.13 -0.26 -41.68
N THR A 36 -6.36 -0.22 -42.19
CA THR A 36 -7.40 0.70 -41.71
C THR A 36 -7.84 0.32 -40.30
N ALA A 37 -7.95 -0.96 -39.99
CA ALA A 37 -8.27 -1.46 -38.66
C ALA A 37 -7.22 -1.04 -37.63
N LEU A 38 -5.94 -1.22 -37.93
CA LEU A 38 -4.83 -0.82 -37.03
C LEU A 38 -4.82 0.70 -36.79
N LYS A 39 -5.08 1.53 -37.81
CA LYS A 39 -5.21 2.98 -37.63
C LYS A 39 -6.38 3.35 -36.72
N GLN A 40 -7.54 2.71 -36.93
CA GLN A 40 -8.71 3.00 -36.09
C GLN A 40 -8.55 2.55 -34.64
N LEU A 41 -7.77 1.50 -34.38
CA LEU A 41 -7.39 1.08 -33.03
C LEU A 41 -6.70 2.21 -32.24
N GLU A 42 -5.79 2.95 -32.89
CA GLU A 42 -5.08 4.05 -32.25
C GLU A 42 -6.01 5.24 -31.91
N PHE A 43 -6.97 5.54 -32.81
CA PHE A 43 -7.85 6.72 -32.65
C PHE A 43 -9.10 6.44 -31.80
N GLN A 44 -9.69 5.26 -31.91
CA GLN A 44 -10.99 4.96 -31.29
C GLN A 44 -10.90 4.13 -30.03
N SER A 45 -9.79 3.39 -29.81
CA SER A 45 -9.59 2.47 -28.68
C SER A 45 -10.82 1.57 -28.44
N PRO A 46 -11.20 0.68 -29.38
CA PRO A 46 -12.36 -0.18 -29.23
C PRO A 46 -12.17 -1.19 -28.11
N ASP A 47 -13.26 -1.60 -27.47
CA ASP A 47 -13.27 -2.69 -26.47
C ASP A 47 -13.19 -4.06 -27.15
N VAL A 48 -13.84 -4.20 -28.30
CA VAL A 48 -13.92 -5.46 -29.05
C VAL A 48 -13.71 -5.21 -30.54
N VAL A 49 -12.99 -6.12 -31.20
CA VAL A 49 -12.83 -6.17 -32.66
C VAL A 49 -13.51 -7.42 -33.17
N LEU A 50 -14.48 -7.24 -34.08
CA LEU A 50 -15.02 -8.31 -34.92
C LEU A 50 -14.29 -8.29 -36.26
N CYS A 51 -13.52 -9.33 -36.57
CA CYS A 51 -12.64 -9.32 -37.74
C CYS A 51 -12.87 -10.54 -38.64
N ASP A 52 -13.01 -10.32 -39.93
CA ASP A 52 -12.95 -11.40 -40.89
C ASP A 52 -11.52 -12.03 -40.96
N VAL A 53 -11.48 -13.30 -41.19
CA VAL A 53 -10.21 -14.03 -41.39
C VAL A 53 -9.55 -13.65 -42.72
N PHE A 54 -10.32 -13.45 -43.79
CA PHE A 54 -9.80 -13.13 -45.12
C PHE A 54 -10.01 -11.62 -45.39
N LEU A 55 -8.91 -10.89 -45.47
CA LEU A 55 -8.90 -9.47 -45.80
C LEU A 55 -8.00 -9.19 -47.01
N PRO A 56 -8.29 -8.17 -47.80
CA PRO A 56 -7.55 -7.91 -49.07
C PRO A 56 -6.06 -7.67 -48.88
N ASP A 57 -5.66 -7.15 -47.74
CA ASP A 57 -4.29 -6.74 -47.42
C ASP A 57 -3.62 -7.62 -46.37
N GLY A 58 -4.29 -8.73 -45.93
CA GLY A 58 -3.71 -9.63 -44.92
C GLY A 58 -4.66 -10.70 -44.40
N ASN A 59 -4.20 -11.40 -43.36
CA ASN A 59 -4.97 -12.43 -42.66
C ASN A 59 -5.40 -11.94 -41.27
N GLY A 60 -6.69 -12.08 -40.95
CA GLY A 60 -7.24 -11.73 -39.65
C GLY A 60 -6.60 -12.47 -38.49
N VAL A 61 -6.13 -13.71 -38.67
CA VAL A 61 -5.42 -14.48 -37.64
C VAL A 61 -4.08 -13.82 -37.25
N ASP A 62 -3.36 -13.23 -38.22
CA ASP A 62 -2.11 -12.51 -37.98
C ASP A 62 -2.37 -11.12 -37.38
N LEU A 63 -3.51 -10.51 -37.77
CA LEU A 63 -3.97 -9.25 -37.20
C LEU A 63 -4.24 -9.37 -35.70
N VAL A 64 -4.76 -10.52 -35.22
CA VAL A 64 -4.95 -10.78 -33.78
C VAL A 64 -3.66 -10.60 -33.02
N ALA A 65 -2.56 -11.23 -33.47
CA ALA A 65 -1.26 -11.12 -32.80
C ALA A 65 -0.74 -9.67 -32.78
N SER A 66 -0.96 -8.94 -33.87
CA SER A 66 -0.57 -7.53 -33.99
C SER A 66 -1.36 -6.64 -33.04
N ILE A 67 -2.68 -6.81 -32.95
CA ILE A 67 -3.55 -6.05 -32.04
C ILE A 67 -3.20 -6.38 -30.58
N LYS A 68 -3.05 -7.66 -30.22
CA LYS A 68 -2.73 -8.06 -28.83
C LYS A 68 -1.38 -7.54 -28.37
N LYS A 69 -0.44 -7.29 -29.26
CA LYS A 69 0.86 -6.68 -28.96
C LYS A 69 0.76 -5.19 -28.64
N THR A 70 -0.10 -4.46 -29.33
CA THR A 70 -0.26 -3.00 -29.18
C THR A 70 -1.37 -2.61 -28.20
N ALA A 71 -2.45 -3.40 -28.17
CA ALA A 71 -3.64 -3.18 -27.36
C ALA A 71 -4.10 -4.48 -26.67
N PRO A 72 -3.41 -4.97 -25.63
CA PRO A 72 -3.65 -6.28 -25.02
C PRO A 72 -5.04 -6.44 -24.40
N ASN A 73 -5.70 -5.35 -24.02
CA ASN A 73 -7.02 -5.36 -23.40
C ASN A 73 -8.18 -5.45 -24.40
N VAL A 74 -7.93 -5.23 -25.69
CA VAL A 74 -8.94 -5.38 -26.75
C VAL A 74 -9.23 -6.85 -26.96
N GLU A 75 -10.49 -7.27 -26.87
CA GLU A 75 -10.88 -8.64 -27.19
C GLU A 75 -11.23 -8.75 -28.68
N ILE A 76 -10.85 -9.86 -29.29
CA ILE A 76 -10.96 -10.07 -30.75
C ILE A 76 -11.77 -11.32 -31.03
N ILE A 77 -12.83 -11.19 -31.85
CA ILE A 77 -13.65 -12.29 -32.32
C ILE A 77 -13.42 -12.40 -33.81
N LEU A 78 -12.99 -13.56 -34.28
CA LEU A 78 -12.80 -13.83 -35.71
C LEU A 78 -14.08 -14.38 -36.34
N LEU A 79 -14.41 -13.89 -37.52
CA LEU A 79 -15.52 -14.34 -38.35
C LEU A 79 -14.96 -15.03 -39.60
N THR A 80 -15.51 -16.16 -39.99
CA THR A 80 -15.08 -16.90 -41.22
C THR A 80 -16.26 -17.41 -42.02
N ALA A 81 -16.15 -17.41 -43.32
CA ALA A 81 -17.12 -18.02 -44.22
C ALA A 81 -17.04 -19.57 -44.23
N HIS A 82 -15.85 -20.14 -43.95
CA HIS A 82 -15.61 -21.57 -43.92
C HIS A 82 -14.93 -21.95 -42.60
N GLY A 83 -15.59 -22.78 -41.80
CA GLY A 83 -15.06 -23.25 -40.53
C GLY A 83 -13.86 -24.15 -40.67
N ASN A 84 -12.66 -23.58 -40.78
CA ASN A 84 -11.42 -24.37 -40.80
C ASN A 84 -10.91 -24.50 -39.34
N ILE A 85 -10.90 -25.73 -38.82
CA ILE A 85 -10.50 -26.02 -37.43
C ILE A 85 -9.04 -25.59 -37.15
N PRO A 86 -8.03 -25.80 -38.02
CA PRO A 86 -6.66 -25.32 -37.80
C PRO A 86 -6.57 -23.80 -37.60
N ASP A 87 -7.29 -22.99 -38.37
CA ASP A 87 -7.25 -21.53 -38.27
C ASP A 87 -7.88 -21.04 -36.97
N GLY A 88 -8.99 -21.67 -36.56
CA GLY A 88 -9.61 -21.38 -35.27
C GLY A 88 -8.67 -21.68 -34.07
N VAL A 89 -7.98 -22.84 -34.11
CA VAL A 89 -6.99 -23.20 -33.07
C VAL A 89 -5.84 -22.20 -33.03
N GLN A 90 -5.35 -21.77 -34.19
CA GLN A 90 -4.25 -20.81 -34.29
C GLN A 90 -4.69 -19.41 -33.82
N ALA A 91 -5.90 -19.00 -34.16
CA ALA A 91 -6.47 -17.74 -33.70
C ALA A 91 -6.55 -17.65 -32.16
N ILE A 92 -7.04 -18.71 -31.52
CA ILE A 92 -7.08 -18.77 -30.03
C ILE A 92 -5.68 -18.75 -29.43
N LYS A 93 -4.71 -19.48 -30.04
CA LYS A 93 -3.30 -19.42 -29.60
C LYS A 93 -2.70 -18.00 -29.73
N ASN A 94 -3.09 -17.25 -30.75
CA ASN A 94 -2.67 -15.87 -30.96
C ASN A 94 -3.38 -14.87 -30.02
N GLY A 95 -4.34 -15.34 -29.21
CA GLY A 95 -5.04 -14.52 -28.20
C GLY A 95 -6.43 -14.02 -28.64
N ALA A 96 -7.04 -14.57 -29.67
CA ALA A 96 -8.43 -14.28 -30.00
C ALA A 96 -9.35 -14.75 -28.86
N PHE A 97 -10.42 -13.99 -28.62
CA PHE A 97 -11.44 -14.32 -27.64
C PHE A 97 -12.27 -15.51 -28.09
N ASP A 98 -12.66 -15.50 -29.37
CA ASP A 98 -13.42 -16.61 -29.98
C ASP A 98 -13.33 -16.57 -31.51
N TYR A 99 -13.87 -17.62 -32.14
CA TYR A 99 -13.88 -17.84 -33.58
C TYR A 99 -15.24 -18.37 -34.01
N ILE A 100 -15.94 -17.71 -34.96
CA ILE A 100 -17.31 -18.01 -35.38
C ILE A 100 -17.39 -18.14 -36.90
N THR A 101 -18.29 -19.03 -37.36
CA THR A 101 -18.66 -19.15 -38.78
C THR A 101 -19.75 -18.15 -39.17
N LYS A 102 -19.57 -17.45 -40.28
CA LYS A 102 -20.59 -16.53 -40.84
C LYS A 102 -21.82 -17.35 -41.34
N GLY A 103 -23.00 -16.90 -41.09
CA GLY A 103 -24.24 -17.41 -41.63
C GLY A 103 -25.09 -18.26 -40.70
N ASP A 104 -24.61 -19.38 -40.19
CA ASP A 104 -25.43 -20.26 -39.34
C ASP A 104 -25.57 -19.81 -37.89
N ASP A 105 -24.73 -18.91 -37.44
CA ASP A 105 -24.57 -18.53 -36.03
C ASP A 105 -24.84 -17.04 -35.73
N ASN A 106 -25.54 -16.30 -36.59
CA ASN A 106 -25.79 -14.85 -36.36
C ASN A 106 -26.44 -14.58 -35.01
N ASN A 107 -27.26 -15.49 -34.49
CA ASN A 107 -27.85 -15.38 -33.16
C ASN A 107 -26.86 -15.52 -32.00
N LYS A 108 -25.64 -16.00 -32.26
CA LYS A 108 -24.57 -16.17 -31.26
C LYS A 108 -23.66 -14.95 -31.20
N ILE A 109 -23.63 -14.09 -32.23
CA ILE A 109 -22.71 -12.93 -32.30
C ILE A 109 -22.96 -11.97 -31.15
N ILE A 110 -24.23 -11.58 -30.92
CA ILE A 110 -24.55 -10.60 -29.86
C ILE A 110 -24.18 -11.10 -28.47
N PRO A 111 -24.57 -12.32 -28.03
CA PRO A 111 -24.14 -12.85 -26.73
C PRO A 111 -22.62 -12.95 -26.58
N LEU A 112 -21.90 -13.30 -27.67
CA LEU A 112 -20.46 -13.42 -27.65
C LEU A 112 -19.76 -12.08 -27.56
N VAL A 113 -20.23 -11.08 -28.29
CA VAL A 113 -19.77 -9.70 -28.23
C VAL A 113 -19.99 -9.14 -26.83
N SER A 114 -21.17 -9.38 -26.23
CA SER A 114 -21.45 -8.95 -24.86
C SER A 114 -20.44 -9.53 -23.85
N ARG A 115 -20.14 -10.83 -23.94
CA ARG A 115 -19.12 -11.47 -23.10
C ARG A 115 -17.70 -10.93 -23.35
N ALA A 116 -17.35 -10.65 -24.60
CA ALA A 116 -16.06 -10.06 -24.96
C ALA A 116 -15.94 -8.63 -24.41
N VAL A 117 -17.00 -7.83 -24.51
CA VAL A 117 -17.07 -6.48 -23.94
C VAL A 117 -16.93 -6.52 -22.41
N GLU A 118 -17.59 -7.44 -21.74
CA GLU A 118 -17.48 -7.60 -20.28
C GLU A 118 -16.05 -7.93 -19.87
N LYS A 119 -15.40 -8.87 -20.59
CA LYS A 119 -14.00 -9.24 -20.34
C LYS A 119 -13.05 -8.06 -20.59
N ALA A 120 -13.21 -7.34 -21.70
CA ALA A 120 -12.41 -6.16 -22.00
C ALA A 120 -12.53 -5.08 -20.90
N ARG A 121 -13.76 -4.80 -20.45
CA ARG A 121 -14.01 -3.86 -19.34
C ARG A 121 -13.39 -4.33 -18.02
N MET A 122 -13.46 -5.63 -17.72
CA MET A 122 -12.79 -6.21 -16.55
C MET A 122 -11.27 -5.99 -16.62
N ASN A 123 -10.64 -6.27 -17.76
CA ASN A 123 -9.20 -6.10 -17.95
C ASN A 123 -8.78 -4.63 -17.76
N VAL A 124 -9.51 -3.69 -18.37
CA VAL A 124 -9.25 -2.24 -18.20
C VAL A 124 -9.45 -1.80 -16.73
N ARG A 125 -10.45 -2.34 -16.04
CA ARG A 125 -10.66 -2.05 -14.63
C ARG A 125 -9.53 -2.59 -13.74
N LEU A 126 -9.07 -3.82 -14.01
CA LEU A 126 -7.93 -4.42 -13.33
C LEU A 126 -6.66 -3.58 -13.54
N GLU A 127 -6.35 -3.20 -14.79
CA GLU A 127 -5.19 -2.35 -15.09
C GLU A 127 -5.24 -1.00 -14.36
N LYS A 128 -6.42 -0.35 -14.34
CA LYS A 128 -6.62 0.91 -13.59
C LYS A 128 -6.41 0.71 -12.08
N LEU A 129 -6.89 -0.40 -11.52
CA LEU A 129 -6.70 -0.71 -10.11
C LEU A 129 -5.23 -1.01 -9.81
N GLU A 130 -4.55 -1.81 -10.63
CA GLU A 130 -3.12 -2.08 -10.51
C GLU A 130 -2.29 -0.81 -10.60
N LYS A 131 -2.60 0.08 -11.58
CA LYS A 131 -1.93 1.37 -11.72
C LYS A 131 -2.14 2.25 -10.48
N LYS A 132 -3.37 2.28 -9.94
CA LYS A 132 -3.67 3.02 -8.70
C LYS A 132 -2.90 2.44 -7.51
N VAL A 133 -2.84 1.12 -7.38
CA VAL A 133 -2.07 0.45 -6.33
C VAL A 133 -0.57 0.77 -6.46
N ARG A 134 -0.01 0.66 -7.67
CA ARG A 134 1.41 1.03 -7.93
C ARG A 134 1.70 2.49 -7.59
N GLN A 135 0.80 3.42 -7.91
CA GLN A 135 0.95 4.84 -7.56
C GLN A 135 0.88 5.06 -6.05
N THR A 136 -0.03 4.36 -5.37
CA THR A 136 -0.19 4.46 -3.90
C THR A 136 1.03 3.95 -3.15
N TYR A 137 1.69 2.92 -3.67
CA TYR A 137 2.86 2.27 -3.05
C TYR A 137 4.17 2.51 -3.81
N SER A 138 4.26 3.61 -4.57
CA SER A 138 5.51 4.03 -5.18
C SER A 138 6.45 4.66 -4.15
N PHE A 139 7.75 4.78 -4.46
CA PHE A 139 8.68 5.51 -3.61
C PHE A 139 8.32 6.99 -3.46
N ASP A 140 7.54 7.56 -4.37
CA ASP A 140 7.01 8.93 -4.28
C ASP A 140 5.99 9.08 -3.14
N SER A 141 5.39 7.98 -2.68
CA SER A 141 4.50 7.96 -1.51
C SER A 141 5.25 8.00 -0.18
N VAL A 142 6.56 7.79 -0.18
CA VAL A 142 7.41 7.90 1.01
C VAL A 142 7.69 9.38 1.28
N LEU A 143 6.90 9.97 2.18
CA LEU A 143 6.95 11.39 2.48
C LEU A 143 8.16 11.76 3.34
N GLY A 144 8.86 12.81 2.93
CA GLY A 144 9.99 13.42 3.64
C GLY A 144 11.12 13.81 2.70
N ASP A 145 11.95 14.74 3.17
CA ASP A 145 13.05 15.35 2.41
C ASP A 145 14.40 15.21 3.10
N SER A 146 14.42 14.62 4.30
CA SER A 146 15.64 14.47 5.08
C SER A 146 16.69 13.60 4.35
N LYS A 147 17.98 13.92 4.54
CA LYS A 147 19.08 13.22 3.87
C LYS A 147 19.08 11.72 4.19
N ALA A 148 18.89 11.37 5.47
CA ALA A 148 18.88 9.98 5.91
C ALA A 148 17.74 9.17 5.26
N LEU A 149 16.54 9.78 5.12
CA LEU A 149 15.43 9.14 4.42
C LEU A 149 15.73 8.95 2.93
N LYS A 150 16.27 9.96 2.25
CA LYS A 150 16.66 9.89 0.82
C LYS A 150 17.69 8.81 0.56
N GLU A 151 18.65 8.63 1.45
CA GLU A 151 19.63 7.54 1.37
C GLU A 151 18.94 6.16 1.48
N ALA A 152 18.03 5.98 2.45
CA ALA A 152 17.26 4.76 2.60
C ALA A 152 16.37 4.47 1.36
N VAL A 153 15.70 5.49 0.80
CA VAL A 153 14.92 5.38 -0.44
C VAL A 153 15.79 4.98 -1.63
N SER A 154 16.96 5.60 -1.78
CA SER A 154 17.92 5.26 -2.85
C SER A 154 18.38 3.80 -2.78
N LEU A 155 18.67 3.29 -1.57
CA LEU A 155 19.02 1.88 -1.37
C LEU A 155 17.83 0.96 -1.73
N ALA A 156 16.63 1.32 -1.29
CA ALA A 156 15.41 0.55 -1.58
C ALA A 156 15.11 0.51 -3.08
N GLN A 157 15.31 1.61 -3.81
CA GLN A 157 15.16 1.65 -5.26
C GLN A 157 16.16 0.72 -5.97
N LYS A 158 17.44 0.74 -5.56
CA LYS A 158 18.48 -0.13 -6.14
C LYS A 158 18.16 -1.61 -5.94
N VAL A 159 17.69 -2.01 -4.75
CA VAL A 159 17.40 -3.42 -4.45
C VAL A 159 16.07 -3.89 -5.06
N SER A 160 15.15 -2.99 -5.39
CA SER A 160 13.83 -3.37 -5.95
C SER A 160 13.93 -4.19 -7.22
N GLY A 161 14.90 -3.90 -8.10
CA GLY A 161 15.13 -4.62 -9.35
C GLY A 161 15.70 -6.03 -9.21
N THR A 162 16.03 -6.46 -7.98
CA THR A 162 16.67 -7.75 -7.68
C THR A 162 15.71 -8.66 -6.89
N ASP A 163 16.04 -9.97 -6.82
CA ASP A 163 15.27 -10.93 -6.00
C ASP A 163 15.96 -11.25 -4.64
N VAL A 164 17.02 -10.54 -4.29
CA VAL A 164 17.72 -10.77 -3.01
C VAL A 164 16.81 -10.47 -1.82
N PRO A 165 16.97 -11.21 -0.70
CA PRO A 165 16.31 -10.89 0.56
C PRO A 165 16.68 -9.48 1.04
N VAL A 166 15.72 -8.79 1.65
CA VAL A 166 15.91 -7.43 2.20
C VAL A 166 15.54 -7.44 3.67
N LEU A 167 16.44 -6.92 4.51
CA LEU A 167 16.19 -6.70 5.93
C LEU A 167 16.00 -5.21 6.20
N LEU A 168 14.79 -4.83 6.63
CA LEU A 168 14.45 -3.48 7.06
C LEU A 168 14.62 -3.37 8.57
N THR A 169 15.49 -2.49 9.03
CA THR A 169 15.69 -2.23 10.46
C THR A 169 15.25 -0.82 10.82
N GLY A 170 14.82 -0.61 12.04
CA GLY A 170 14.42 0.69 12.56
C GLY A 170 13.32 0.57 13.61
N GLU A 171 13.12 1.63 14.36
CA GLU A 171 12.15 1.69 15.45
C GLU A 171 10.72 1.40 14.97
N THR A 172 9.86 1.04 15.91
CA THR A 172 8.43 0.87 15.63
C THR A 172 7.83 2.19 15.12
N GLY A 173 7.00 2.11 14.07
CA GLY A 173 6.33 3.30 13.50
C GLY A 173 7.17 4.14 12.53
N THR A 174 8.37 3.72 12.13
CA THR A 174 9.23 4.42 11.15
C THR A 174 8.79 4.24 9.70
N GLY A 175 7.84 3.32 9.41
CA GLY A 175 7.32 3.09 8.06
C GLY A 175 7.92 1.88 7.34
N LYS A 176 8.44 0.88 8.05
CA LYS A 176 9.02 -0.36 7.47
C LYS A 176 8.08 -1.05 6.48
N GLU A 177 6.79 -1.14 6.78
CA GLU A 177 5.79 -1.73 5.89
C GLU A 177 5.61 -0.93 4.59
N VAL A 178 5.60 0.40 4.66
CA VAL A 178 5.53 1.28 3.48
C VAL A 178 6.73 1.06 2.56
N PHE A 179 7.94 0.91 3.14
CA PHE A 179 9.13 0.57 2.36
C PHE A 179 9.06 -0.82 1.74
N ALA A 180 8.56 -1.83 2.46
CA ALA A 180 8.39 -3.18 1.93
C ALA A 180 7.42 -3.20 0.74
N GLN A 181 6.30 -2.50 0.84
CA GLN A 181 5.33 -2.32 -0.25
C GLN A 181 5.97 -1.57 -1.43
N ALA A 182 6.69 -0.46 -1.18
CA ALA A 182 7.37 0.28 -2.23
C ALA A 182 8.42 -0.58 -2.96
N ILE A 183 9.20 -1.39 -2.25
CA ILE A 183 10.17 -2.32 -2.84
C ILE A 183 9.45 -3.36 -3.72
N HIS A 184 8.33 -3.93 -3.26
CA HIS A 184 7.57 -4.92 -4.03
C HIS A 184 6.97 -4.32 -5.30
N TYR A 185 6.22 -3.21 -5.19
CA TYR A 185 5.51 -2.61 -6.32
C TYR A 185 6.44 -1.95 -7.36
N ASN A 186 7.71 -1.70 -7.01
CA ASN A 186 8.74 -1.26 -7.95
C ASN A 186 9.69 -2.40 -8.40
N SER A 187 9.33 -3.67 -8.14
CA SER A 187 10.11 -4.85 -8.52
C SER A 187 9.56 -5.52 -9.79
N LYS A 188 10.30 -6.53 -10.27
CA LYS A 188 9.83 -7.42 -11.35
C LYS A 188 8.58 -8.23 -10.96
N ARG A 189 8.28 -8.34 -9.66
CA ARG A 189 7.13 -9.06 -9.10
C ARG A 189 5.96 -8.15 -8.75
N ALA A 190 5.95 -6.91 -9.23
CA ALA A 190 4.93 -5.90 -8.91
C ALA A 190 3.48 -6.31 -9.27
N GLY A 191 3.29 -7.20 -10.25
CA GLY A 191 1.98 -7.74 -10.62
C GLY A 191 1.63 -9.06 -9.92
N GLN A 192 2.47 -9.53 -8.98
CA GLN A 192 2.26 -10.75 -8.21
C GLN A 192 1.78 -10.44 -6.79
N SER A 193 1.46 -11.48 -6.02
CA SER A 193 0.97 -11.31 -4.65
C SER A 193 2.02 -10.67 -3.73
N PHE A 194 1.56 -9.75 -2.87
CA PHE A 194 2.29 -9.24 -1.71
C PHE A 194 1.57 -9.73 -0.45
N VAL A 195 2.20 -10.63 0.29
CA VAL A 195 1.63 -11.22 1.51
C VAL A 195 2.38 -10.67 2.71
N ALA A 196 1.69 -9.94 3.59
CA ALA A 196 2.27 -9.38 4.81
C ALA A 196 1.88 -10.23 6.04
N VAL A 197 2.86 -10.56 6.86
CA VAL A 197 2.71 -11.34 8.09
C VAL A 197 3.43 -10.62 9.23
N ASN A 198 2.72 -10.37 10.31
CA ASN A 198 3.34 -9.89 11.54
C ASN A 198 3.62 -11.10 12.45
N CYS A 199 4.90 -11.39 12.71
CA CYS A 199 5.34 -12.56 13.47
C CYS A 199 4.96 -12.50 14.96
N SER A 200 4.66 -11.31 15.49
CA SER A 200 4.24 -11.13 16.89
C SER A 200 2.75 -11.29 17.13
N SER A 201 1.93 -11.34 16.06
CA SER A 201 0.46 -11.32 16.18
C SER A 201 -0.18 -12.67 16.50
N PHE A 202 0.59 -13.75 16.49
CA PHE A 202 0.11 -15.11 16.62
C PHE A 202 0.87 -15.88 17.70
N SER A 203 0.21 -16.89 18.33
CA SER A 203 0.96 -17.90 19.08
C SER A 203 1.88 -18.68 18.12
N LYS A 204 2.91 -19.32 18.67
CA LYS A 204 3.89 -20.09 17.89
C LYS A 204 3.22 -21.12 16.96
N GLU A 205 2.28 -21.91 17.51
CA GLU A 205 1.59 -22.99 16.79
C GLU A 205 0.69 -22.43 15.68
N LEU A 206 0.04 -21.29 15.95
CA LEU A 206 -0.82 -20.63 14.98
C LEU A 206 0.01 -20.01 13.87
N LEU A 207 1.11 -19.32 14.19
CA LEU A 207 2.03 -18.74 13.21
C LEU A 207 2.60 -19.82 12.27
N GLU A 208 2.98 -20.98 12.84
CA GLU A 208 3.48 -22.12 12.07
C GLU A 208 2.44 -22.61 11.06
N SER A 209 1.20 -22.81 11.52
CA SER A 209 0.08 -23.24 10.69
C SER A 209 -0.28 -22.22 9.61
N GLU A 210 -0.28 -20.91 9.93
CA GLU A 210 -0.54 -19.85 8.94
C GLU A 210 0.57 -19.77 7.90
N MET A 211 1.84 -19.75 8.31
CA MET A 211 2.96 -19.60 7.38
C MET A 211 3.16 -20.79 6.45
N PHE A 212 3.14 -22.00 7.01
CA PHE A 212 3.54 -23.23 6.29
C PHE A 212 2.35 -24.10 5.87
N GLY A 213 1.14 -23.85 6.42
CA GLY A 213 -0.03 -24.68 6.16
C GLY A 213 0.00 -26.03 6.91
N HIS A 214 -1.11 -26.73 6.84
CA HIS A 214 -1.25 -28.02 7.51
C HIS A 214 -2.12 -28.99 6.72
N LYS A 215 -1.96 -30.29 7.03
CA LYS A 215 -2.85 -31.35 6.61
C LYS A 215 -3.97 -31.58 7.59
N ALA A 216 -5.11 -32.05 7.10
CA ALA A 216 -6.23 -32.46 7.95
C ALA A 216 -5.76 -33.55 8.95
N GLY A 217 -6.16 -33.39 10.23
CA GLY A 217 -5.79 -34.32 11.30
C GLY A 217 -4.40 -34.12 11.92
N SER A 218 -3.62 -33.10 11.50
CA SER A 218 -2.27 -32.87 12.02
C SER A 218 -2.22 -32.36 13.46
N PHE A 219 -3.28 -31.73 13.93
CA PHE A 219 -3.47 -31.30 15.33
C PHE A 219 -4.96 -31.16 15.67
N THR A 220 -5.30 -31.01 16.94
CA THR A 220 -6.68 -30.81 17.40
C THR A 220 -7.26 -29.53 16.82
N GLY A 221 -8.26 -29.68 15.92
CA GLY A 221 -8.87 -28.56 15.18
C GLY A 221 -8.48 -28.47 13.71
N ALA A 222 -7.53 -29.26 13.21
CA ALA A 222 -7.18 -29.35 11.79
C ALA A 222 -8.21 -30.18 11.00
N LEU A 223 -9.39 -29.61 10.75
CA LEU A 223 -10.51 -30.32 10.09
C LEU A 223 -10.31 -30.49 8.57
N LYS A 224 -9.54 -29.63 7.94
CA LYS A 224 -9.29 -29.62 6.49
C LYS A 224 -7.83 -29.25 6.20
N ASP A 225 -7.36 -29.61 5.01
CA ASP A 225 -6.08 -29.13 4.51
C ASP A 225 -6.11 -27.60 4.37
N LYS A 226 -5.05 -26.93 4.84
CA LYS A 226 -4.86 -25.48 4.70
C LYS A 226 -3.58 -25.16 3.94
N LYS A 227 -3.67 -24.28 2.94
CA LYS A 227 -2.51 -23.68 2.31
C LYS A 227 -1.85 -22.68 3.25
N GLY A 228 -0.53 -22.63 3.24
CA GLY A 228 0.22 -21.66 4.02
C GLY A 228 0.47 -20.37 3.22
N LEU A 229 0.78 -19.29 3.95
CA LEU A 229 1.06 -17.97 3.38
C LEU A 229 2.25 -17.99 2.40
N PHE A 230 3.22 -18.89 2.56
CA PHE A 230 4.28 -19.10 1.57
C PHE A 230 3.76 -19.64 0.23
N GLU A 231 2.72 -20.48 0.23
CA GLU A 231 2.07 -20.90 -1.01
C GLU A 231 1.27 -19.77 -1.66
N GLU A 232 0.61 -18.94 -0.85
CA GLU A 232 -0.13 -17.77 -1.34
C GLU A 232 0.80 -16.71 -1.94
N ALA A 233 2.01 -16.57 -1.37
CA ALA A 233 3.05 -15.67 -1.85
C ALA A 233 3.86 -16.25 -3.03
N ASN A 234 3.55 -17.46 -3.52
CA ASN A 234 4.34 -18.09 -4.55
C ASN A 234 4.42 -17.26 -5.84
N ASN A 235 5.62 -17.11 -6.39
CA ASN A 235 6.01 -16.17 -7.45
C ASN A 235 5.90 -14.67 -7.08
N GLY A 236 5.43 -14.35 -5.88
CA GLY A 236 5.29 -13.01 -5.35
C GLY A 236 6.35 -12.65 -4.31
N THR A 237 5.91 -11.86 -3.31
CA THR A 237 6.74 -11.40 -2.19
C THR A 237 6.04 -11.66 -0.87
N ILE A 238 6.77 -12.18 0.12
CA ILE A 238 6.30 -12.24 1.50
C ILE A 238 7.04 -11.17 2.32
N PHE A 239 6.28 -10.41 3.10
CA PHE A 239 6.81 -9.43 4.06
C PHE A 239 6.62 -9.97 5.47
N LEU A 240 7.72 -10.19 6.18
CA LEU A 240 7.76 -10.71 7.55
C LEU A 240 8.07 -9.55 8.50
N ASP A 241 7.02 -8.96 9.08
CA ASP A 241 7.20 -7.89 10.07
C ASP A 241 7.52 -8.48 11.45
N GLU A 242 8.31 -7.76 12.23
CA GLU A 242 8.79 -8.14 13.56
C GLU A 242 9.44 -9.55 13.56
N ILE A 243 10.34 -9.80 12.58
CA ILE A 243 11.01 -11.11 12.42
C ILE A 243 11.80 -11.53 13.67
N GLY A 244 12.29 -10.56 14.45
CA GLY A 244 12.99 -10.80 15.73
C GLY A 244 12.11 -11.41 16.83
N GLU A 245 10.77 -11.43 16.65
CA GLU A 245 9.80 -12.07 17.55
C GLU A 245 9.50 -13.53 17.18
N MET A 246 9.99 -14.00 16.02
CA MET A 246 9.72 -15.34 15.53
C MET A 246 10.32 -16.39 16.46
N ALA A 247 9.52 -17.40 16.85
CA ALA A 247 9.99 -18.50 17.66
C ALA A 247 11.18 -19.24 17.01
N PHE A 248 12.18 -19.61 17.83
CA PHE A 248 13.47 -20.14 17.38
C PHE A 248 13.34 -21.35 16.45
N GLU A 249 12.36 -22.22 16.69
CA GLU A 249 12.11 -23.42 15.88
C GLU A 249 11.58 -23.07 14.48
N LEU A 250 10.79 -21.99 14.36
CA LEU A 250 10.26 -21.55 13.06
C LEU A 250 11.34 -20.90 12.21
N GLN A 251 12.35 -20.32 12.84
CA GLN A 251 13.50 -19.74 12.14
C GLN A 251 14.25 -20.79 11.31
N ALA A 252 14.33 -22.05 11.77
CA ALA A 252 14.95 -23.14 11.02
C ALA A 252 14.16 -23.49 9.73
N LYS A 253 12.82 -23.46 9.81
CA LYS A 253 11.97 -23.69 8.62
C LYS A 253 12.09 -22.53 7.61
N LEU A 254 12.16 -21.30 8.09
CA LEU A 254 12.37 -20.13 7.25
C LEU A 254 13.73 -20.17 6.55
N LEU A 255 14.80 -20.58 7.27
CA LEU A 255 16.12 -20.74 6.68
C LEU A 255 16.10 -21.73 5.50
N ARG A 256 15.41 -22.86 5.66
CA ARG A 256 15.29 -23.85 4.59
C ARG A 256 14.61 -23.27 3.34
N ILE A 257 13.56 -22.44 3.51
CA ILE A 257 12.92 -21.74 2.37
C ILE A 257 13.91 -20.79 1.68
N LEU A 258 14.71 -20.04 2.45
CA LEU A 258 15.70 -19.10 1.91
C LEU A 258 16.83 -19.78 1.14
N GLU A 259 17.15 -21.03 1.48
CA GLU A 259 18.24 -21.79 0.86
C GLU A 259 17.78 -22.61 -0.33
N THR A 260 16.68 -23.34 -0.18
CA THR A 260 16.24 -24.34 -1.15
C THR A 260 14.91 -24.04 -1.82
N GLY A 261 14.15 -23.07 -1.31
CA GLY A 261 12.78 -22.81 -1.75
C GLY A 261 11.80 -23.89 -1.31
N GLU A 262 12.16 -24.71 -0.31
CA GLU A 262 11.36 -25.84 0.12
C GLU A 262 10.98 -25.78 1.59
N TYR A 263 9.81 -26.32 1.92
CA TYR A 263 9.41 -26.59 3.28
C TYR A 263 8.42 -27.77 3.35
N ILE A 264 8.14 -28.25 4.55
CA ILE A 264 7.17 -29.32 4.80
C ILE A 264 6.02 -28.73 5.62
N LYS A 265 4.78 -28.99 5.16
CA LYS A 265 3.56 -28.62 5.88
C LYS A 265 3.44 -29.41 7.19
N ILE A 266 2.71 -28.86 8.14
CA ILE A 266 2.44 -29.57 9.39
C ILE A 266 1.64 -30.85 9.07
N GLY A 267 2.12 -32.00 9.54
CA GLY A 267 1.50 -33.32 9.31
C GLY A 267 1.70 -33.88 7.90
N ASP A 268 2.54 -33.27 7.05
CA ASP A 268 2.93 -33.81 5.75
C ASP A 268 4.35 -34.39 5.80
N THR A 269 4.68 -35.25 4.83
CA THR A 269 6.03 -35.80 4.63
C THR A 269 6.65 -35.33 3.31
N LYS A 270 5.85 -34.71 2.43
CA LYS A 270 6.31 -34.27 1.11
C LYS A 270 6.76 -32.82 1.17
N PRO A 271 7.92 -32.48 0.58
CA PRO A 271 8.33 -31.09 0.45
C PRO A 271 7.40 -30.32 -0.50
N THR A 272 7.11 -29.09 -0.14
CA THR A 272 6.40 -28.09 -0.98
C THR A 272 7.42 -27.09 -1.46
N HIS A 273 7.48 -26.86 -2.79
CA HIS A 273 8.37 -25.89 -3.42
C HIS A 273 7.66 -24.54 -3.60
N VAL A 274 8.38 -23.46 -3.31
CA VAL A 274 7.91 -22.10 -3.52
C VAL A 274 9.04 -21.20 -4.02
N ASN A 275 8.68 -20.26 -4.88
CA ASN A 275 9.58 -19.21 -5.34
C ASN A 275 9.09 -17.85 -4.81
N VAL A 276 9.57 -17.47 -3.64
CA VAL A 276 9.09 -16.28 -2.95
C VAL A 276 10.24 -15.33 -2.64
N ARG A 277 10.08 -14.05 -2.98
CA ARG A 277 10.98 -13.00 -2.52
C ARG A 277 10.67 -12.67 -1.07
N ILE A 278 11.67 -12.60 -0.20
CA ILE A 278 11.50 -12.32 1.22
C ILE A 278 11.95 -10.91 1.54
N ILE A 279 11.09 -10.13 2.19
CA ILE A 279 11.43 -8.86 2.83
C ILE A 279 11.11 -9.05 4.31
N ALA A 280 12.11 -8.88 5.18
CA ALA A 280 11.93 -8.99 6.63
C ALA A 280 12.10 -7.62 7.29
N ALA A 281 11.39 -7.38 8.39
CA ALA A 281 11.51 -6.15 9.16
C ALA A 281 11.62 -6.46 10.66
N THR A 282 12.38 -5.62 11.37
CA THR A 282 12.52 -5.72 12.82
C THR A 282 12.85 -4.37 13.45
N ASN A 283 12.41 -4.18 14.69
CA ASN A 283 12.84 -3.09 15.57
C ASN A 283 13.91 -3.56 16.58
N ARG A 284 14.17 -4.87 16.67
CA ARG A 284 15.15 -5.46 17.58
C ARG A 284 16.58 -5.37 17.01
N ASN A 285 17.55 -5.32 17.91
CA ASN A 285 18.95 -5.52 17.56
C ASN A 285 19.25 -7.02 17.41
N LEU A 286 19.20 -7.53 16.16
CA LEU A 286 19.40 -8.96 15.91
C LEU A 286 20.74 -9.52 16.40
N PRO A 287 21.89 -8.82 16.30
CA PRO A 287 23.14 -9.24 16.95
C PRO A 287 23.00 -9.51 18.45
N GLU A 288 22.26 -8.70 19.19
CA GLU A 288 21.99 -8.94 20.62
C GLU A 288 21.08 -10.12 20.84
N GLU A 289 20.08 -10.33 19.99
CA GLU A 289 19.17 -11.49 20.02
C GLU A 289 19.94 -12.80 19.72
N ILE A 290 20.95 -12.76 18.82
CA ILE A 290 21.84 -13.89 18.53
C ILE A 290 22.70 -14.21 19.75
N ALA A 291 23.34 -13.21 20.35
CA ALA A 291 24.15 -13.39 21.55
C ALA A 291 23.35 -13.96 22.72
N ALA A 292 22.05 -13.64 22.81
CA ALA A 292 21.13 -14.14 23.80
C ALA A 292 20.49 -15.51 23.43
N GLY A 293 20.85 -16.12 22.29
CA GLY A 293 20.33 -17.41 21.84
C GLY A 293 18.85 -17.41 21.40
N ARG A 294 18.26 -16.24 21.13
CA ARG A 294 16.87 -16.10 20.71
C ARG A 294 16.71 -15.99 19.18
N PHE A 295 17.79 -15.65 18.47
CA PHE A 295 17.79 -15.59 17.01
C PHE A 295 18.98 -16.40 16.44
N ARG A 296 18.78 -17.09 15.32
CA ARG A 296 19.80 -17.92 14.70
C ARG A 296 20.74 -17.06 13.87
N GLU A 297 22.03 -17.28 14.04
CA GLU A 297 23.09 -16.57 13.31
C GLU A 297 23.08 -16.88 11.80
N ASP A 298 22.83 -18.15 11.42
CA ASP A 298 22.73 -18.59 10.02
C ASP A 298 21.57 -17.91 9.29
N LEU A 299 20.42 -17.78 9.93
CA LEU A 299 19.26 -17.07 9.39
C LEU A 299 19.55 -15.56 9.23
N PHE A 300 20.24 -14.95 10.22
CA PHE A 300 20.61 -13.53 10.14
C PHE A 300 21.43 -13.24 8.89
N TYR A 301 22.50 -13.99 8.63
CA TYR A 301 23.34 -13.78 7.45
C TYR A 301 22.58 -14.00 6.14
N ARG A 302 21.58 -14.88 6.12
CA ARG A 302 20.79 -15.14 4.93
C ARG A 302 19.74 -14.05 4.68
N LEU A 303 19.19 -13.43 5.73
CA LEU A 303 18.25 -12.31 5.62
C LEU A 303 18.93 -10.96 5.38
N SER A 304 20.12 -10.75 5.97
CA SER A 304 20.84 -9.48 5.95
C SER A 304 21.72 -9.26 4.71
N VAL A 305 21.48 -10.01 3.63
CA VAL A 305 22.20 -9.82 2.34
C VAL A 305 22.10 -8.38 1.86
N PHE A 306 20.95 -7.76 2.04
CA PHE A 306 20.75 -6.34 1.80
C PHE A 306 19.98 -5.72 2.95
N GLN A 307 20.65 -4.88 3.73
CA GLN A 307 20.06 -4.22 4.89
C GLN A 307 19.79 -2.75 4.60
N ILE A 308 18.59 -2.28 5.02
CA ILE A 308 18.20 -0.87 4.95
C ILE A 308 17.78 -0.45 6.35
N HIS A 309 18.45 0.56 6.89
CA HIS A 309 18.07 1.18 8.15
C HIS A 309 17.15 2.36 7.91
N LEU A 310 15.99 2.38 8.59
CA LEU A 310 15.02 3.47 8.54
C LEU A 310 15.23 4.38 9.76
N PRO A 311 15.61 5.64 9.52
CA PRO A 311 15.90 6.55 10.62
C PRO A 311 14.64 6.87 11.42
N PRO A 312 14.73 7.02 12.75
CA PRO A 312 13.62 7.49 13.57
C PRO A 312 13.27 8.94 13.23
N LEU A 313 12.01 9.34 13.51
CA LEU A 313 11.49 10.64 13.09
C LEU A 313 12.26 11.83 13.67
N ARG A 314 12.82 11.70 14.88
CA ARG A 314 13.68 12.71 15.53
C ARG A 314 15.00 12.99 14.77
N GLU A 315 15.47 12.07 13.94
CA GLU A 315 16.64 12.23 13.07
C GLU A 315 16.30 12.71 11.66
N ARG A 316 15.01 12.95 11.41
CA ARG A 316 14.46 13.37 10.11
C ARG A 316 14.05 14.85 10.16
N ALA A 317 15.03 15.74 10.30
CA ALA A 317 14.79 17.17 10.42
C ALA A 317 13.92 17.70 9.26
N GLY A 318 12.85 18.44 9.59
CA GLY A 318 11.89 19.01 8.64
C GLY A 318 10.80 18.05 8.15
N ASP A 319 10.97 16.72 8.29
CA ASP A 319 9.98 15.75 7.82
C ASP A 319 8.69 15.78 8.66
N VAL A 320 8.75 16.17 9.94
CA VAL A 320 7.57 16.31 10.82
C VAL A 320 6.55 17.23 10.17
N ARG A 321 6.97 18.41 9.69
CA ARG A 321 6.09 19.39 9.04
C ARG A 321 5.49 18.88 7.73
N ILE A 322 6.27 18.16 6.93
CA ILE A 322 5.82 17.57 5.66
C ILE A 322 4.75 16.50 5.94
N LEU A 323 5.04 15.59 6.88
CA LEU A 323 4.12 14.52 7.29
C LEU A 323 2.85 15.09 7.92
N ALA A 324 2.96 16.07 8.81
CA ALA A 324 1.81 16.70 9.44
C ALA A 324 0.86 17.31 8.40
N LYS A 325 1.38 18.10 7.45
CA LYS A 325 0.58 18.66 6.34
C LYS A 325 -0.13 17.58 5.52
N ALA A 326 0.58 16.48 5.21
CA ALA A 326 0.00 15.37 4.45
C ALA A 326 -1.12 14.66 5.23
N PHE A 327 -0.94 14.43 6.54
CA PHE A 327 -1.95 13.80 7.38
C PHE A 327 -3.17 14.69 7.58
N VAL A 328 -2.97 15.99 7.81
CA VAL A 328 -4.09 16.95 7.90
C VAL A 328 -4.92 16.91 6.63
N LYS A 329 -4.27 16.92 5.45
CA LYS A 329 -4.97 16.84 4.15
C LYS A 329 -5.76 15.54 3.99
N ASP A 330 -5.16 14.38 4.36
CA ASP A 330 -5.81 13.06 4.26
C ASP A 330 -7.01 12.97 5.21
N PHE A 331 -6.83 13.33 6.48
CA PHE A 331 -7.90 13.25 7.48
C PHE A 331 -9.00 14.29 7.29
N SER A 332 -8.67 15.52 6.89
CA SER A 332 -9.67 16.55 6.56
C SER A 332 -10.63 16.07 5.47
N GLY A 333 -10.08 15.37 4.45
CA GLY A 333 -10.91 14.76 3.41
C GLY A 333 -11.82 13.64 3.92
N ARG A 334 -11.33 12.81 4.85
CA ARG A 334 -12.09 11.67 5.41
C ARG A 334 -13.15 12.09 6.41
N LEU A 335 -12.84 13.09 7.25
CA LEU A 335 -13.73 13.58 8.28
C LEU A 335 -14.74 14.61 7.77
N ALA A 336 -14.66 14.98 6.47
CA ALA A 336 -15.43 16.06 5.85
C ALA A 336 -15.36 17.37 6.66
N ARG A 337 -14.21 17.64 7.31
CA ARG A 337 -13.89 18.85 8.05
C ARG A 337 -12.80 19.63 7.33
N PRO A 338 -13.11 20.70 6.61
CA PRO A 338 -12.10 21.49 5.95
C PRO A 338 -11.25 22.22 6.99
N VAL A 339 -9.95 21.95 7.01
CA VAL A 339 -8.97 22.75 7.75
C VAL A 339 -8.29 23.67 6.75
N THR A 340 -8.48 24.96 6.91
CA THR A 340 -7.98 25.99 6.00
C THR A 340 -6.65 26.57 6.46
N GLU A 341 -6.39 26.55 7.77
CA GLU A 341 -5.19 27.14 8.35
C GLU A 341 -4.57 26.23 9.43
N ILE A 342 -3.24 26.20 9.49
CA ILE A 342 -2.48 25.55 10.55
C ILE A 342 -1.49 26.58 11.08
N THR A 343 -1.57 26.89 12.37
CA THR A 343 -0.73 27.95 12.96
C THR A 343 0.75 27.55 12.96
N PRO A 344 1.69 28.49 12.84
CA PRO A 344 3.13 28.20 12.97
C PRO A 344 3.46 27.55 14.31
N ALA A 345 2.83 28.01 15.41
CA ALA A 345 3.01 27.47 16.75
C ALA A 345 2.65 25.97 16.85
N PHE A 346 1.61 25.53 16.13
CA PHE A 346 1.25 24.12 16.05
C PHE A 346 2.40 23.27 15.46
N PHE A 347 3.04 23.72 14.37
CA PHE A 347 4.18 23.02 13.80
C PHE A 347 5.40 23.02 14.71
N GLU A 348 5.68 24.14 15.37
CA GLU A 348 6.79 24.27 16.32
C GLU A 348 6.62 23.30 17.49
N ALA A 349 5.41 23.20 18.04
CA ALA A 349 5.08 22.25 19.09
C ALA A 349 5.29 20.80 18.65
N LEU A 350 4.96 20.45 17.40
CA LEU A 350 5.20 19.10 16.84
C LEU A 350 6.70 18.84 16.60
N GLU A 351 7.45 19.81 16.10
CA GLU A 351 8.89 19.67 15.78
C GLU A 351 9.74 19.50 17.04
N GLN A 352 9.28 19.99 18.19
CA GLN A 352 9.96 19.86 19.48
C GLN A 352 9.80 18.46 20.12
N GLN A 353 8.88 17.61 19.61
CA GLN A 353 8.61 16.32 20.21
C GLN A 353 9.63 15.24 19.81
N PRO A 354 10.00 14.34 20.73
CA PRO A 354 10.94 13.25 20.45
C PRO A 354 10.37 12.11 19.60
N TRP A 355 9.04 12.03 19.45
CA TRP A 355 8.31 11.05 18.64
C TRP A 355 8.79 9.61 18.86
N LYS A 356 8.68 9.10 20.08
CA LYS A 356 9.09 7.71 20.41
C LYS A 356 8.33 6.65 19.59
N GLY A 357 7.08 6.90 19.25
CA GLY A 357 6.26 6.07 18.36
C GLY A 357 6.36 6.49 16.88
N ASN A 358 7.30 7.40 16.56
CA ASN A 358 7.64 7.83 15.20
C ASN A 358 6.42 8.35 14.40
N ILE A 359 6.31 7.96 13.12
CA ILE A 359 5.24 8.40 12.21
C ILE A 359 3.87 7.93 12.68
N ARG A 360 3.78 6.76 13.35
CA ARG A 360 2.51 6.23 13.88
C ARG A 360 1.97 7.13 15.00
N GLU A 361 2.83 7.58 15.90
CA GLU A 361 2.47 8.51 16.97
C GLU A 361 2.04 9.87 16.40
N LEU A 362 2.85 10.48 15.52
CA LEU A 362 2.53 11.73 14.86
C LEU A 362 1.17 11.68 14.16
N ARG A 363 0.90 10.59 13.41
CA ARG A 363 -0.37 10.39 12.72
C ARG A 363 -1.56 10.38 13.68
N ASN A 364 -1.44 9.66 14.80
CA ASN A 364 -2.49 9.58 15.81
C ASN A 364 -2.74 10.95 16.47
N VAL A 365 -1.67 11.71 16.75
CA VAL A 365 -1.78 13.06 17.29
C VAL A 365 -2.53 13.99 16.34
N ILE A 366 -2.17 13.99 15.06
CA ILE A 366 -2.85 14.81 14.05
C ILE A 366 -4.33 14.42 13.90
N GLU A 367 -4.63 13.10 13.84
CA GLU A 367 -6.01 12.62 13.76
C GLU A 367 -6.84 13.08 14.94
N ARG A 368 -6.31 12.95 16.17
CA ARG A 368 -6.95 13.42 17.40
C ARG A 368 -7.16 14.92 17.39
N SER A 369 -6.15 15.72 17.00
CA SER A 369 -6.26 17.18 16.94
C SER A 369 -7.38 17.62 16.00
N LEU A 370 -7.52 16.97 14.84
CA LEU A 370 -8.61 17.25 13.88
C LEU A 370 -10.00 16.87 14.42
N ILE A 371 -10.10 15.85 15.28
CA ILE A 371 -11.36 15.47 15.91
C ILE A 371 -11.78 16.49 16.97
N VAL A 372 -10.83 17.02 17.74
CA VAL A 372 -11.07 17.96 18.84
C VAL A 372 -11.26 19.39 18.35
N CYS A 373 -10.61 19.76 17.24
CA CYS A 373 -10.70 21.10 16.67
C CYS A 373 -12.15 21.48 16.37
N GLU A 374 -12.62 22.60 16.96
CA GLU A 374 -13.97 23.13 16.78
C GLU A 374 -14.08 24.14 15.61
N GLY A 375 -12.92 24.65 15.12
CA GLY A 375 -12.83 25.67 14.06
C GLY A 375 -12.35 25.13 12.73
N GLU A 376 -11.99 26.03 11.82
CA GLU A 376 -11.37 25.75 10.53
C GLU A 376 -9.84 25.82 10.58
N GLY A 377 -9.25 26.10 11.72
CA GLY A 377 -7.81 26.23 11.95
C GLY A 377 -7.31 25.32 13.07
N LEU A 378 -6.13 24.70 12.88
CA LEU A 378 -5.44 23.91 13.92
C LEU A 378 -4.46 24.81 14.67
N ASP A 379 -4.56 24.77 16.02
CA ASP A 379 -3.66 25.48 16.91
C ASP A 379 -3.11 24.57 18.02
N VAL A 380 -2.14 25.08 18.80
CA VAL A 380 -1.54 24.37 19.94
C VAL A 380 -2.58 23.85 20.93
N ALA A 381 -3.67 24.58 21.12
CA ALA A 381 -4.80 24.18 21.99
C ALA A 381 -5.48 22.86 21.56
N ASP A 382 -5.39 22.49 20.28
CA ASP A 382 -5.97 21.24 19.76
C ASP A 382 -5.05 20.03 19.95
N LEU A 383 -3.79 20.24 20.35
CA LEU A 383 -2.83 19.18 20.62
C LEU A 383 -3.14 18.48 21.96
N PRO A 384 -2.65 17.25 22.17
CA PRO A 384 -2.65 16.59 23.47
C PRO A 384 -1.96 17.44 24.55
N LEU A 385 -2.47 17.40 25.79
CA LEU A 385 -1.98 18.23 26.89
C LEU A 385 -0.50 18.08 27.21
N ASP A 386 0.05 16.90 27.03
CA ASP A 386 1.48 16.60 27.19
C ASP A 386 2.34 17.39 26.19
N ILE A 387 1.90 17.49 24.93
CA ILE A 387 2.56 18.27 23.89
C ILE A 387 2.40 19.77 24.14
N GLN A 388 1.20 20.22 24.52
CA GLN A 388 0.96 21.64 24.88
C GLN A 388 1.89 22.06 26.01
N ASN A 389 1.95 21.29 27.09
CA ASN A 389 2.78 21.61 28.25
C ASN A 389 4.28 21.67 27.88
N ALA A 390 4.78 20.69 27.11
CA ALA A 390 6.16 20.68 26.67
C ALA A 390 6.51 21.92 25.82
N HIS A 391 5.60 22.37 24.97
CA HIS A 391 5.79 23.56 24.15
C HIS A 391 5.84 24.85 25.01
N TYR A 392 4.94 24.98 25.96
CA TYR A 392 4.93 26.14 26.86
C TYR A 392 6.13 26.17 27.81
N GLU A 393 6.61 25.01 28.27
CA GLU A 393 7.80 24.94 29.12
C GLU A 393 9.08 25.38 28.38
N GLN A 394 9.25 25.00 27.10
CA GLN A 394 10.41 25.39 26.30
C GLN A 394 10.39 26.84 25.83
N SER A 395 9.21 27.38 25.51
CA SER A 395 9.10 28.78 25.10
C SER A 395 9.46 29.74 26.23
N ASP A 396 9.34 29.30 27.48
CA ASP A 396 9.66 30.08 28.68
C ASP A 396 11.14 29.94 29.13
N GLU A 397 11.83 28.83 28.80
CA GLU A 397 13.24 28.65 29.16
C GLU A 397 14.21 29.61 28.44
N THR A 398 13.78 30.22 27.35
CA THR A 398 14.57 31.18 26.56
C THR A 398 14.51 32.63 27.12
N SER A 399 13.71 32.88 28.14
CA SER A 399 13.62 34.20 28.78
C SER A 399 14.67 34.38 29.89
N PRO A 400 15.38 35.50 29.95
CA PRO A 400 16.44 35.74 30.95
C PRO A 400 16.01 35.66 32.42
N GLY A 401 14.71 35.55 32.71
CA GLY A 401 14.14 35.42 34.06
C GLY A 401 13.69 33.99 34.43
N SER A 402 13.89 32.99 33.60
CA SER A 402 13.30 31.64 33.79
C SER A 402 13.89 30.87 34.98
N PHE A 403 15.09 31.22 35.44
CA PHE A 403 15.77 30.60 36.59
C PHE A 403 15.42 31.21 37.94
N GLU A 404 14.63 32.30 37.96
CA GLU A 404 14.20 32.88 39.20
C GLU A 404 13.09 32.05 39.88
N LEU A 405 13.24 31.75 41.15
CA LEU A 405 12.25 31.03 41.95
C LEU A 405 10.87 31.69 41.89
N SER A 406 10.85 33.02 41.89
CA SER A 406 9.67 33.87 41.75
C SER A 406 8.89 33.63 40.45
N ALA A 407 9.59 33.43 39.33
CA ALA A 407 8.99 33.15 38.05
C ALA A 407 8.34 31.76 38.02
N MET A 408 9.01 30.75 38.58
CA MET A 408 8.46 29.39 38.71
C MET A 408 7.24 29.38 39.65
N GLU A 409 7.30 30.09 40.77
CA GLU A 409 6.21 30.20 41.73
C GLU A 409 5.00 30.88 41.10
N ARG A 410 5.17 32.02 40.42
CA ARG A 410 4.14 32.71 39.67
C ARG A 410 3.41 31.78 38.69
N ARG A 411 4.16 31.03 37.89
CA ARG A 411 3.61 30.09 36.91
C ARG A 411 2.79 28.98 37.56
N HIS A 412 3.33 28.39 38.62
CA HIS A 412 2.64 27.34 39.33
C HIS A 412 1.33 27.79 39.96
N ILE A 413 1.33 28.99 40.53
CA ILE A 413 0.12 29.62 41.10
C ILE A 413 -0.91 29.89 40.00
N ALA A 414 -0.52 30.47 38.87
CA ALA A 414 -1.40 30.73 37.72
C ALA A 414 -2.07 29.45 37.21
N ARG A 415 -1.28 28.39 37.01
CA ARG A 415 -1.76 27.08 36.54
C ARG A 415 -2.76 26.43 37.49
N VAL A 416 -2.54 26.54 38.81
CA VAL A 416 -3.48 26.00 39.81
C VAL A 416 -4.74 26.82 39.87
N LEU A 417 -4.67 28.15 39.72
CA LEU A 417 -5.84 29.02 39.65
C LEU A 417 -6.69 28.72 38.42
N GLU A 418 -6.09 28.50 37.30
CA GLU A 418 -6.78 28.09 36.07
C GLU A 418 -7.46 26.72 36.25
N TYR A 419 -6.74 25.72 36.77
CA TYR A 419 -7.28 24.38 37.07
C TYR A 419 -8.50 24.46 38.00
N THR A 420 -8.46 25.34 39.02
CA THR A 420 -9.57 25.54 39.98
C THR A 420 -10.62 26.52 39.47
N LYS A 421 -10.55 26.94 38.19
CA LYS A 421 -11.48 27.93 37.59
C LYS A 421 -11.63 29.19 38.42
N GLY A 422 -10.52 29.68 38.98
CA GLY A 422 -10.47 30.88 39.80
C GLY A 422 -10.90 30.68 41.28
N ASN A 423 -11.18 29.45 41.72
CA ASN A 423 -11.52 29.17 43.11
C ASN A 423 -10.26 29.24 44.00
N LYS A 424 -10.02 30.41 44.62
CA LYS A 424 -8.83 30.71 45.42
C LYS A 424 -8.70 29.83 46.66
N THR A 425 -9.80 29.41 47.27
CA THR A 425 -9.78 28.54 48.45
C THR A 425 -9.31 27.14 48.11
N GLU A 426 -9.80 26.58 47.02
CA GLU A 426 -9.38 25.29 46.54
C GLU A 426 -7.93 25.34 46.00
N ALA A 427 -7.54 26.41 45.30
CA ALA A 427 -6.19 26.64 44.85
C ALA A 427 -5.19 26.70 46.02
N ALA A 428 -5.49 27.41 47.09
CA ALA A 428 -4.65 27.47 48.29
C ALA A 428 -4.47 26.07 48.92
N ARG A 429 -5.56 25.27 48.94
CA ARG A 429 -5.52 23.90 49.43
C ARG A 429 -4.61 23.00 48.60
N LEU A 430 -4.71 23.06 47.27
CA LEU A 430 -3.89 22.30 46.34
C LEU A 430 -2.41 22.69 46.40
N LEU A 431 -2.12 23.99 46.51
CA LEU A 431 -0.78 24.56 46.67
C LEU A 431 -0.18 24.31 48.05
N LYS A 432 -0.98 23.81 49.01
CA LYS A 432 -0.58 23.63 50.43
C LYS A 432 -0.05 24.91 51.08
N ILE A 433 -0.59 26.06 50.71
CA ILE A 433 -0.28 27.36 51.30
C ILE A 433 -1.51 28.00 51.96
N GLY A 434 -1.29 28.93 52.88
CA GLY A 434 -2.38 29.70 53.50
C GLY A 434 -3.11 30.57 52.48
N LEU A 435 -4.43 30.72 52.63
CA LEU A 435 -5.24 31.51 51.71
C LEU A 435 -4.76 32.98 51.64
N THR A 436 -4.34 33.55 52.77
CA THR A 436 -3.74 34.88 52.83
C THR A 436 -2.42 34.98 52.09
N THR A 437 -1.62 33.93 52.12
CA THR A 437 -0.36 33.85 51.37
C THR A 437 -0.65 33.80 49.86
N LEU A 438 -1.68 33.06 49.45
CA LEU A 438 -2.09 33.02 48.04
C LEU A 438 -2.57 34.39 47.55
N TYR A 439 -3.39 35.09 48.31
CA TYR A 439 -3.82 36.45 47.95
C TYR A 439 -2.65 37.39 47.77
N ARG A 440 -1.70 37.41 48.72
CA ARG A 440 -0.48 38.21 48.62
C ARG A 440 0.34 37.90 47.38
N LYS A 441 0.48 36.61 47.06
CA LYS A 441 1.22 36.15 45.87
C LYS A 441 0.53 36.51 44.56
N ILE A 442 -0.80 36.48 44.52
CA ILE A 442 -1.59 36.92 43.37
C ILE A 442 -1.35 38.40 43.11
N GLU A 443 -1.36 39.22 44.19
CA GLU A 443 -1.14 40.65 44.08
C GLU A 443 0.33 40.96 43.70
N GLU A 444 1.30 40.28 44.31
CA GLU A 444 2.74 40.41 44.02
C GLU A 444 3.10 40.09 42.56
N TYR A 445 2.46 39.08 41.99
CA TYR A 445 2.77 38.60 40.62
C TYR A 445 1.82 39.13 39.56
N GLY A 446 0.76 39.86 39.95
CA GLY A 446 -0.21 40.44 39.02
C GLY A 446 -1.01 39.38 38.24
N ILE A 447 -1.41 38.29 38.92
CA ILE A 447 -2.16 37.16 38.33
C ILE A 447 -3.66 37.34 38.55
#